data_aea930fac67a7d2c047d4d506160ac80
#
_entry.id   aea930fac67a7d2c047d4d506160ac80
#
_cell.length_a   1.000
_cell.length_b   1.000
_cell.length_c   1.000
_cell.angle_alpha   90.00
_cell.angle_beta   90.00
_cell.angle_gamma   90.00
#
_symmetry.space_group_name_H-M   'P 1'
#
loop_
_entity.id
_entity.type
_entity.pdbx_description
1 polymer ?
#
loop_
_entity_poly.entity_id
_entity_poly.type
_entity_poly.pdbx_seq_one_letter_code
_entity_poly.pdbx_strand_id
1 'polypeptide(L)'
;TITVSSYARGSVLSPQELQDDQLTLVVDQGNAFAFKVDDIEERQSHVNWEALATSSGAYALKNEFDTNVIAAMVSGAGTTVGSDGSGQDVGFASGEVDPINVLANHARRLNSNDVPEENRWFLAPPQFWEQAAQTSSKLMDASVTGDANSPLRNGKIFAGKIQGFSCYMTNNFAASSTSNYYK
;
A
#
# COMPACT_ATOMS: atom_id res chain seq x y z
N THR A 1 14.66 -15.83 -17.21
CA THR A 1 13.53 -15.77 -18.21
C THR A 1 13.81 -16.74 -19.33
N ILE A 2 12.86 -17.62 -19.64
CA ILE A 2 12.98 -18.56 -20.76
C ILE A 2 12.54 -17.85 -22.03
N THR A 3 13.39 -17.85 -23.05
CA THR A 3 13.08 -17.23 -24.34
C THR A 3 12.56 -18.31 -25.29
N VAL A 4 11.40 -18.05 -25.90
CA VAL A 4 10.82 -18.93 -26.92
C VAL A 4 11.32 -18.45 -28.28
N SER A 5 12.01 -19.34 -29.01
CA SER A 5 12.48 -19.09 -30.38
C SER A 5 11.62 -19.84 -31.40
N SER A 6 11.47 -19.26 -32.57
CA SER A 6 10.78 -19.93 -33.67
C SER A 6 11.60 -21.11 -34.19
N TYR A 7 10.94 -22.26 -34.39
CA TYR A 7 11.57 -23.46 -34.94
C TYR A 7 11.27 -23.59 -36.46
N ALA A 8 12.30 -23.69 -37.24
CA ALA A 8 12.17 -24.08 -38.64
C ALA A 8 12.60 -25.56 -38.81
N ARG A 9 11.87 -26.31 -39.65
CA ARG A 9 12.14 -27.73 -39.87
C ARG A 9 13.58 -27.93 -40.40
N GLY A 10 14.38 -28.67 -39.62
CA GLY A 10 15.80 -28.93 -39.97
C GLY A 10 16.80 -27.97 -39.30
N SER A 11 16.35 -27.02 -38.50
CA SER A 11 17.26 -26.19 -37.69
C SER A 11 17.68 -26.92 -36.42
N VAL A 12 18.94 -26.73 -36.04
CA VAL A 12 19.47 -27.22 -34.76
C VAL A 12 19.00 -26.28 -33.63
N LEU A 13 18.34 -26.83 -32.64
CA LEU A 13 17.96 -26.07 -31.45
C LEU A 13 19.21 -25.85 -30.57
N SER A 14 19.48 -24.59 -30.26
CA SER A 14 20.47 -24.21 -29.25
C SER A 14 19.80 -24.16 -27.87
N PRO A 15 20.12 -25.05 -26.94
CA PRO A 15 19.56 -25.00 -25.61
C PRO A 15 20.04 -23.74 -24.88
N GLN A 16 19.13 -23.08 -24.19
CA GLN A 16 19.43 -21.94 -23.34
C GLN A 16 19.93 -22.46 -21.98
N GLU A 17 21.08 -21.98 -21.53
CA GLU A 17 21.52 -22.23 -20.16
C GLU A 17 20.68 -21.39 -19.18
N LEU A 18 20.12 -22.06 -18.17
CA LEU A 18 19.42 -21.39 -17.08
C LEU A 18 20.48 -20.83 -16.11
N GLN A 19 20.51 -19.51 -16.00
CA GLN A 19 21.33 -18.84 -15.00
C GLN A 19 20.49 -18.65 -13.73
N ASP A 20 21.07 -19.01 -12.59
CA ASP A 20 20.53 -18.72 -11.28
C ASP A 20 20.87 -17.28 -10.91
N ASP A 21 19.86 -16.53 -10.49
CA ASP A 21 20.00 -15.13 -10.06
C ASP A 21 19.82 -15.06 -8.55
N GLN A 22 20.79 -14.47 -7.86
CA GLN A 22 20.77 -14.34 -6.40
C GLN A 22 20.09 -13.01 -6.02
N LEU A 23 19.00 -13.11 -5.29
CA LEU A 23 18.39 -11.96 -4.63
C LEU A 23 18.95 -11.84 -3.21
N THR A 24 19.70 -10.78 -2.95
CA THR A 24 20.24 -10.49 -1.61
C THR A 24 19.33 -9.51 -0.89
N LEU A 25 18.78 -9.92 0.25
CA LEU A 25 18.07 -9.05 1.16
C LEU A 25 19.06 -8.50 2.20
N VAL A 26 19.26 -7.18 2.20
CA VAL A 26 20.07 -6.50 3.19
C VAL A 26 19.17 -6.02 4.31
N VAL A 27 19.46 -6.43 5.56
CA VAL A 27 18.77 -5.96 6.76
C VAL A 27 19.70 -5.01 7.49
N ASP A 28 19.53 -3.71 7.28
CA ASP A 28 20.39 -2.63 7.79
C ASP A 28 19.64 -1.68 8.75
N GLN A 29 18.34 -1.88 8.95
CA GLN A 29 17.49 -1.06 9.80
C GLN A 29 17.33 -1.71 11.18
N GLY A 30 17.61 -0.95 12.22
CA GLY A 30 17.42 -1.40 13.60
C GLY A 30 16.86 -0.29 14.47
N ASN A 31 15.66 -0.49 14.99
CA ASN A 31 14.99 0.47 15.86
C ASN A 31 14.89 -0.08 17.28
N ALA A 32 15.15 0.75 18.27
CA ALA A 32 15.03 0.40 19.68
C ALA A 32 14.37 1.54 20.45
N PHE A 33 13.70 1.20 21.53
CA PHE A 33 13.21 2.20 22.47
C PHE A 33 13.80 1.92 23.87
N ALA A 34 14.00 2.98 24.64
CA ALA A 34 14.39 2.90 26.04
C ALA A 34 13.59 3.94 26.84
N PHE A 35 13.17 3.57 28.03
CA PHE A 35 12.52 4.49 28.96
C PHE A 35 13.12 4.33 30.36
N LYS A 36 13.06 5.38 31.15
CA LYS A 36 13.47 5.40 32.53
C LYS A 36 12.33 6.00 33.37
N VAL A 37 11.98 5.34 34.45
CA VAL A 37 11.02 5.84 35.44
C VAL A 37 11.80 6.10 36.73
N ASP A 38 11.52 7.21 37.41
CA ASP A 38 12.12 7.52 38.72
C ASP A 38 11.41 6.73 39.83
N ASP A 39 12.16 6.19 40.77
CA ASP A 39 11.65 5.38 41.89
C ASP A 39 10.60 6.11 42.73
N ILE A 40 10.66 7.44 42.81
CA ILE A 40 9.70 8.26 43.53
C ILE A 40 8.37 8.32 42.77
N GLU A 41 8.42 8.51 41.47
CA GLU A 41 7.24 8.56 40.61
C GLU A 41 6.56 7.18 40.51
N GLU A 42 7.33 6.11 40.46
CA GLU A 42 6.80 4.74 40.46
C GLU A 42 5.98 4.45 41.71
N ARG A 43 6.47 4.87 42.90
CA ARG A 43 5.77 4.65 44.19
C ARG A 43 4.57 5.56 44.43
N GLN A 44 4.55 6.73 43.82
CA GLN A 44 3.45 7.70 43.91
C GLN A 44 2.33 7.46 42.90
N SER A 45 2.63 6.74 41.82
CA SER A 45 1.68 6.46 40.78
C SER A 45 0.93 5.15 40.99
N HIS A 46 -0.38 5.15 40.73
CA HIS A 46 -1.19 3.94 40.66
C HIS A 46 -1.12 3.24 39.32
N VAL A 47 -0.29 3.73 38.39
CA VAL A 47 -0.17 3.25 37.04
C VAL A 47 0.95 2.22 36.94
N ASN A 48 0.68 1.09 36.29
CA ASN A 48 1.73 0.15 35.95
C ASN A 48 2.52 0.67 34.74
N TRP A 49 3.58 1.42 35.02
CA TRP A 49 4.44 2.05 34.04
C TRP A 49 5.11 1.05 33.09
N GLU A 50 5.49 -0.11 33.59
CA GLU A 50 6.12 -1.15 32.79
C GLU A 50 5.19 -1.66 31.68
N ALA A 51 3.95 -2.00 32.02
CA ALA A 51 2.97 -2.47 31.06
C ALA A 51 2.59 -1.39 30.05
N LEU A 52 2.43 -0.14 30.51
CA LEU A 52 2.10 0.99 29.63
C LEU A 52 3.25 1.30 28.67
N ALA A 53 4.48 1.39 29.16
CA ALA A 53 5.64 1.69 28.34
C ALA A 53 5.95 0.57 27.34
N THR A 54 5.82 -0.70 27.78
CA THR A 54 6.02 -1.85 26.88
C THR A 54 4.99 -1.89 25.77
N SER A 55 3.71 -1.67 26.07
CA SER A 55 2.66 -1.67 25.04
C SER A 55 2.79 -0.50 24.06
N SER A 56 3.06 0.70 24.57
CA SER A 56 3.27 1.90 23.76
C SER A 56 4.54 1.81 22.92
N GLY A 57 5.64 1.29 23.49
CA GLY A 57 6.89 1.09 22.79
C GLY A 57 6.79 0.03 21.70
N ALA A 58 6.10 -1.07 21.97
CA ALA A 58 5.85 -2.11 20.97
C ALA A 58 5.00 -1.57 19.79
N TYR A 59 3.98 -0.76 20.10
CA TYR A 59 3.18 -0.11 19.05
C TYR A 59 4.01 0.87 18.20
N ALA A 60 4.83 1.70 18.86
CA ALA A 60 5.70 2.64 18.17
C ALA A 60 6.72 1.94 17.25
N LEU A 61 7.35 0.85 17.73
CA LEU A 61 8.27 0.04 16.92
C LEU A 61 7.58 -0.58 15.71
N LYS A 62 6.37 -1.11 15.90
CA LYS A 62 5.60 -1.68 14.79
C LYS A 62 5.26 -0.61 13.75
N ASN A 63 4.84 0.55 14.19
CA ASN A 63 4.51 1.67 13.32
C ASN A 63 5.72 2.15 12.52
N GLU A 64 6.89 2.24 13.14
CA GLU A 64 8.14 2.61 12.49
C GLU A 64 8.59 1.56 11.47
N PHE A 65 8.43 0.27 11.82
CA PHE A 65 8.70 -0.82 10.88
C PHE A 65 7.81 -0.72 9.65
N ASP A 66 6.52 -0.53 9.82
CA ASP A 66 5.57 -0.40 8.70
C ASP A 66 5.93 0.81 7.82
N THR A 67 6.31 1.94 8.41
CA THR A 67 6.74 3.15 7.69
C THR A 67 7.99 2.89 6.84
N ASN A 68 9.00 2.21 7.41
CA ASN A 68 10.24 1.89 6.71
C ASN A 68 10.00 0.91 5.55
N VAL A 69 9.15 -0.10 5.76
CA VAL A 69 8.79 -1.05 4.70
C VAL A 69 8.06 -0.35 3.55
N ILE A 70 7.08 0.51 3.85
CA ILE A 70 6.34 1.27 2.84
C ILE A 70 7.30 2.19 2.07
N ALA A 71 8.19 2.89 2.77
CA ALA A 71 9.20 3.76 2.14
C ALA A 71 10.12 2.98 1.19
N ALA A 72 10.58 1.79 1.60
CA ALA A 72 11.38 0.91 0.76
C ALA A 72 10.62 0.43 -0.49
N MET A 73 9.35 0.07 -0.35
CA MET A 73 8.49 -0.32 -1.47
C MET A 73 8.30 0.83 -2.46
N VAL A 74 8.06 2.05 -1.96
CA VAL A 74 7.88 3.25 -2.81
C VAL A 74 9.17 3.58 -3.56
N SER A 75 10.33 3.50 -2.88
CA SER A 75 11.63 3.78 -3.52
C SER A 75 12.02 2.73 -4.55
N GLY A 76 11.63 1.46 -4.34
CA GLY A 76 11.87 0.33 -5.25
C GLY A 76 10.82 0.14 -6.34
N ALA A 77 9.81 1.03 -6.43
CA ALA A 77 8.74 0.88 -7.39
C ALA A 77 9.23 1.02 -8.84
N GLY A 78 8.98 -0.01 -9.66
CA GLY A 78 9.38 -0.01 -11.07
C GLY A 78 8.56 0.94 -11.95
N THR A 79 7.36 1.34 -11.50
CA THR A 79 6.50 2.28 -12.23
C THR A 79 5.81 3.21 -11.23
N THR A 80 5.96 4.51 -11.44
CA THR A 80 5.32 5.55 -10.62
C THR A 80 4.32 6.36 -11.43
N VAL A 81 3.30 6.92 -10.77
CA VAL A 81 2.33 7.84 -11.34
C VAL A 81 2.44 9.18 -10.62
N GLY A 82 2.76 10.21 -11.37
CA GLY A 82 3.09 11.51 -10.79
C GLY A 82 4.52 11.56 -10.24
N SER A 83 4.88 12.68 -9.67
CA SER A 83 6.18 12.91 -9.02
C SER A 83 5.98 13.82 -7.81
N ASP A 84 7.01 13.94 -6.99
CA ASP A 84 7.04 14.91 -5.89
C ASP A 84 6.86 16.34 -6.47
N GLY A 85 5.81 17.04 -6.06
CA GLY A 85 5.43 18.34 -6.62
C GLY A 85 4.58 18.31 -7.91
N SER A 86 4.31 17.13 -8.46
CA SER A 86 3.41 16.90 -9.60
C SER A 86 2.59 15.63 -9.39
N GLY A 87 2.01 15.48 -8.22
CA GLY A 87 1.11 14.39 -7.87
C GLY A 87 -0.19 14.45 -8.66
N GLN A 88 -0.92 13.36 -8.67
CA GLN A 88 -2.26 13.31 -9.23
C GLN A 88 -3.28 13.66 -8.14
N ASP A 89 -4.02 14.74 -8.36
CA ASP A 89 -5.12 15.10 -7.47
C ASP A 89 -6.27 14.09 -7.62
N VAL A 90 -6.73 13.56 -6.49
CA VAL A 90 -7.79 12.54 -6.45
C VAL A 90 -9.04 13.13 -5.85
N GLY A 91 -10.14 13.06 -6.60
CA GLY A 91 -11.43 13.61 -6.18
C GLY A 91 -12.41 13.69 -7.34
N PHE A 92 -13.44 14.54 -7.19
CA PHE A 92 -14.50 14.71 -8.18
C PHE A 92 -14.62 16.15 -8.69
N ALA A 93 -13.71 17.04 -8.30
CA ALA A 93 -13.65 18.40 -8.80
C ALA A 93 -13.01 18.45 -10.21
N SER A 94 -13.15 19.63 -10.87
CA SER A 94 -12.56 19.80 -12.19
C SER A 94 -11.04 19.74 -12.14
N GLY A 95 -10.45 18.80 -12.88
CA GLY A 95 -9.01 18.55 -12.90
C GLY A 95 -8.54 17.41 -11.97
N GLU A 96 -9.41 16.91 -11.12
CA GLU A 96 -9.15 15.77 -10.25
C GLU A 96 -9.50 14.45 -10.94
N VAL A 97 -8.92 13.36 -10.46
CA VAL A 97 -9.18 12.02 -10.97
C VAL A 97 -10.01 11.22 -9.97
N ASP A 98 -11.09 10.65 -10.46
CA ASP A 98 -11.95 9.76 -9.68
C ASP A 98 -11.14 8.62 -9.03
N PRO A 99 -11.30 8.36 -7.73
CA PRO A 99 -10.62 7.28 -7.02
C PRO A 99 -10.72 5.91 -7.69
N ILE A 100 -11.87 5.60 -8.33
CA ILE A 100 -12.07 4.35 -9.07
C ILE A 100 -11.17 4.32 -10.32
N ASN A 101 -11.04 5.45 -11.00
CA ASN A 101 -10.18 5.56 -12.18
C ASN A 101 -8.69 5.42 -11.80
N VAL A 102 -8.29 5.89 -10.61
CA VAL A 102 -6.93 5.65 -10.08
C VAL A 102 -6.68 4.15 -9.94
N LEU A 103 -7.59 3.42 -9.29
CA LEU A 103 -7.49 1.96 -9.16
C LEU A 103 -7.46 1.24 -10.51
N ALA A 104 -8.34 1.64 -11.43
CA ALA A 104 -8.39 1.08 -12.78
C ALA A 104 -7.09 1.34 -13.57
N ASN A 105 -6.48 2.51 -13.42
CA ASN A 105 -5.19 2.83 -14.04
C ASN A 105 -4.06 1.96 -13.49
N HIS A 106 -4.04 1.73 -12.17
CA HIS A 106 -3.05 0.83 -11.56
C HIS A 106 -3.25 -0.61 -12.04
N ALA A 107 -4.49 -1.09 -12.09
CA ALA A 107 -4.81 -2.42 -12.64
C ALA A 107 -4.33 -2.56 -14.10
N ARG A 108 -4.64 -1.57 -14.93
CA ARG A 108 -4.19 -1.55 -16.33
C ARG A 108 -2.66 -1.61 -16.45
N ARG A 109 -1.93 -0.85 -15.62
CA ARG A 109 -0.45 -0.84 -15.64
C ARG A 109 0.13 -2.20 -15.25
N LEU A 110 -0.41 -2.84 -14.22
CA LEU A 110 0.02 -4.17 -13.82
C LEU A 110 -0.28 -5.21 -14.93
N ASN A 111 -1.46 -5.13 -15.55
CA ASN A 111 -1.83 -6.02 -16.66
C ASN A 111 -0.95 -5.80 -17.89
N SER A 112 -0.58 -4.55 -18.19
CA SER A 112 0.33 -4.24 -19.31
C SER A 112 1.76 -4.72 -19.10
N ASN A 113 2.13 -4.99 -17.86
CA ASN A 113 3.43 -5.55 -17.49
C ASN A 113 3.37 -7.06 -17.17
N ASP A 114 2.30 -7.72 -17.60
CA ASP A 114 2.09 -9.17 -17.41
C ASP A 114 2.21 -9.64 -15.96
N VAL A 115 1.87 -8.77 -14.97
CA VAL A 115 1.87 -9.13 -13.56
C VAL A 115 0.64 -10.01 -13.27
N PRO A 116 0.79 -11.17 -12.60
CA PRO A 116 -0.33 -12.03 -12.24
C PRO A 116 -1.42 -11.29 -11.46
N GLU A 117 -2.69 -11.67 -11.68
CA GLU A 117 -3.82 -11.05 -10.99
C GLU A 117 -3.98 -11.52 -9.54
N GLU A 118 -3.30 -12.60 -9.18
CA GLU A 118 -3.35 -13.15 -7.84
C GLU A 118 -2.55 -12.31 -6.84
N ASN A 119 -3.07 -12.22 -5.62
CA ASN A 119 -2.43 -11.53 -4.49
C ASN A 119 -2.11 -10.05 -4.72
N ARG A 120 -2.83 -9.38 -5.61
CA ARG A 120 -2.72 -7.93 -5.75
C ARG A 120 -3.38 -7.24 -4.56
N TRP A 121 -2.70 -6.24 -4.02
CA TRP A 121 -3.21 -5.42 -2.95
C TRP A 121 -2.98 -3.93 -3.24
N PHE A 122 -3.80 -3.10 -2.64
CA PHE A 122 -3.76 -1.66 -2.76
C PHE A 122 -3.77 -1.04 -1.38
N LEU A 123 -2.80 -0.19 -1.12
CA LEU A 123 -2.63 0.51 0.15
C LEU A 123 -2.81 2.00 -0.08
N ALA A 124 -3.69 2.64 0.70
CA ALA A 124 -3.95 4.07 0.54
C ALA A 124 -4.17 4.77 1.88
N PRO A 125 -3.91 6.08 1.95
CA PRO A 125 -4.17 6.89 3.14
C PRO A 125 -5.67 7.11 3.35
N PRO A 126 -6.09 7.50 4.58
CA PRO A 126 -7.50 7.76 4.89
C PRO A 126 -8.16 8.80 3.98
N GLN A 127 -7.41 9.81 3.53
CA GLN A 127 -7.91 10.87 2.64
C GLN A 127 -8.38 10.31 1.28
N PHE A 128 -7.66 9.32 0.74
CA PHE A 128 -8.09 8.64 -0.49
C PHE A 128 -9.44 7.94 -0.29
N TRP A 129 -9.58 7.29 0.85
CA TRP A 129 -10.81 6.57 1.17
C TRP A 129 -11.98 7.50 1.52
N GLU A 130 -11.71 8.67 2.08
CA GLU A 130 -12.69 9.73 2.25
C GLU A 130 -13.25 10.18 0.89
N GLN A 131 -12.38 10.42 -0.10
CA GLN A 131 -12.80 10.74 -1.46
C GLN A 131 -13.61 9.59 -2.10
N ALA A 132 -13.15 8.35 -1.91
CA ALA A 132 -13.85 7.16 -2.40
C ALA A 132 -15.23 6.95 -1.74
N ALA A 133 -15.42 7.48 -0.54
CA ALA A 133 -16.69 7.42 0.21
C ALA A 133 -17.68 8.52 -0.15
N GLN A 134 -17.31 9.50 -0.97
CA GLN A 134 -18.22 10.57 -1.36
C GLN A 134 -19.41 10.03 -2.15
N THR A 135 -20.54 10.75 -2.06
CA THR A 135 -21.77 10.38 -2.76
C THR A 135 -21.63 10.35 -4.29
N SER A 136 -20.65 11.07 -4.84
CA SER A 136 -20.30 11.05 -6.26
C SER A 136 -19.62 9.76 -6.68
N SER A 137 -19.10 8.97 -5.72
CA SER A 137 -18.46 7.69 -5.99
C SER A 137 -19.51 6.60 -6.22
N LYS A 138 -19.37 5.87 -7.32
CA LYS A 138 -20.19 4.69 -7.61
C LYS A 138 -19.97 3.53 -6.65
N LEU A 139 -18.91 3.55 -5.85
CA LEU A 139 -18.64 2.53 -4.82
C LEU A 139 -19.67 2.54 -3.69
N MET A 140 -20.34 3.69 -3.46
CA MET A 140 -21.35 3.86 -2.42
C MET A 140 -22.75 3.51 -2.91
N ASP A 141 -22.95 3.30 -4.21
CA ASP A 141 -24.25 3.01 -4.80
C ASP A 141 -24.49 1.49 -4.83
N ALA A 142 -25.41 1.03 -4.01
CA ALA A 142 -25.79 -0.39 -3.92
C ALA A 142 -26.36 -0.92 -5.24
N SER A 143 -26.95 -0.05 -6.07
CA SER A 143 -27.47 -0.46 -7.39
C SER A 143 -26.37 -0.78 -8.40
N VAL A 144 -25.21 -0.17 -8.23
CA VAL A 144 -24.03 -0.36 -9.09
C VAL A 144 -23.14 -1.48 -8.58
N THR A 145 -22.95 -1.55 -7.24
CA THR A 145 -22.10 -2.58 -6.61
C THR A 145 -22.78 -3.95 -6.53
N GLY A 146 -24.10 -3.99 -6.62
CA GLY A 146 -24.87 -5.25 -6.47
C GLY A 146 -24.90 -5.80 -5.05
N ASP A 147 -24.42 -5.03 -4.07
CA ASP A 147 -24.38 -5.45 -2.68
C ASP A 147 -25.73 -5.15 -2.00
N ALA A 148 -26.38 -6.18 -1.42
CA ALA A 148 -27.63 -6.04 -0.70
C ALA A 148 -27.50 -5.19 0.57
N ASN A 149 -26.28 -5.04 1.10
CA ASN A 149 -25.98 -4.23 2.25
C ASN A 149 -25.23 -2.96 1.79
N SER A 150 -25.90 -1.82 1.87
CA SER A 150 -25.28 -0.55 1.51
C SER A 150 -23.97 -0.32 2.25
N PRO A 151 -22.86 -0.04 1.56
CA PRO A 151 -21.57 0.26 2.17
C PRO A 151 -21.67 1.43 3.17
N LEU A 152 -22.54 2.40 2.92
CA LEU A 152 -22.80 3.54 3.80
C LEU A 152 -23.32 3.12 5.18
N ARG A 153 -24.16 2.08 5.23
CA ARG A 153 -24.74 1.59 6.50
C ARG A 153 -23.75 0.76 7.31
N ASN A 154 -22.87 0.03 6.64
CA ASN A 154 -21.92 -0.89 7.26
C ASN A 154 -20.56 -0.25 7.55
N GLY A 155 -20.30 0.96 7.07
CA GLY A 155 -19.00 1.65 7.18
C GLY A 155 -17.84 0.91 6.50
N LYS A 156 -18.15 -0.11 5.68
CA LYS A 156 -17.16 -0.93 4.99
C LYS A 156 -17.14 -0.57 3.50
N ILE A 157 -16.20 0.28 3.12
CA ILE A 157 -15.91 0.55 1.71
C ILE A 157 -15.17 -0.62 1.07
N PHE A 158 -14.55 -1.50 1.89
CA PHE A 158 -13.64 -2.57 1.48
C PHE A 158 -14.23 -3.97 1.62
N ALA A 159 -15.51 -4.14 1.45
CA ALA A 159 -16.09 -5.48 1.45
C ALA A 159 -15.71 -6.21 0.15
N GLY A 160 -14.54 -6.85 0.13
CA GLY A 160 -14.08 -7.62 -1.00
C GLY A 160 -12.94 -6.97 -1.80
N LYS A 161 -12.81 -7.36 -3.05
CA LYS A 161 -11.80 -6.83 -3.97
C LYS A 161 -12.40 -5.73 -4.83
N ILE A 162 -11.71 -4.60 -4.92
CA ILE A 162 -12.05 -3.50 -5.84
C ILE A 162 -11.08 -3.56 -7.01
N GLN A 163 -11.57 -3.69 -8.24
CA GLN A 163 -10.74 -3.79 -9.45
C GLN A 163 -9.63 -4.88 -9.37
N GLY A 164 -9.91 -5.98 -8.66
CA GLY A 164 -8.96 -7.07 -8.46
C GLY A 164 -8.00 -6.88 -7.28
N PHE A 165 -7.99 -5.72 -6.61
CA PHE A 165 -7.12 -5.45 -5.47
C PHE A 165 -7.78 -5.73 -4.13
N SER A 166 -7.05 -6.34 -3.21
CA SER A 166 -7.37 -6.32 -1.78
C SER A 166 -6.96 -4.97 -1.21
N CYS A 167 -7.92 -4.19 -0.70
CA CYS A 167 -7.70 -2.81 -0.30
C CYS A 167 -7.41 -2.70 1.19
N TYR A 168 -6.43 -1.87 1.54
CA TYR A 168 -6.02 -1.58 2.91
C TYR A 168 -5.83 -0.09 3.12
N MET A 169 -5.95 0.35 4.37
CA MET A 169 -5.76 1.73 4.78
C MET A 169 -4.60 1.82 5.77
N THR A 170 -3.75 2.82 5.61
CA THR A 170 -2.66 3.13 6.54
C THR A 170 -2.36 4.62 6.60
N ASN A 171 -1.89 5.08 7.76
CA ASN A 171 -1.36 6.43 7.95
C ASN A 171 0.16 6.52 7.79
N ASN A 172 0.82 5.37 7.57
CA ASN A 172 2.28 5.26 7.63
C ASN A 172 2.97 5.60 6.30
N PHE A 173 2.31 6.35 5.43
CA PHE A 173 2.96 6.92 4.27
C PHE A 173 3.86 8.09 4.68
N ALA A 174 5.07 8.15 4.11
CA ALA A 174 5.92 9.32 4.24
C ALA A 174 5.17 10.53 3.66
N ALA A 175 4.97 11.56 4.49
CA ALA A 175 4.43 12.82 4.01
C ALA A 175 5.39 13.40 2.96
N SER A 176 4.86 13.81 1.81
CA SER A 176 5.62 14.59 0.86
C SER A 176 5.99 15.95 1.48
N SER A 177 7.14 16.50 1.10
CA SER A 177 7.56 17.85 1.50
C SER A 177 6.60 18.94 0.98
N THR A 178 5.76 18.60 0.01
CA THR A 178 4.72 19.47 -0.54
C THR A 178 3.39 19.00 0.03
N SER A 179 2.72 19.85 0.80
CA SER A 179 1.45 19.56 1.49
C SER A 179 0.44 18.87 0.55
N ASN A 180 -0.15 17.78 1.02
CA ASN A 180 -1.24 16.99 0.44
C ASN A 180 -0.88 15.87 -0.54
N TYR A 181 0.39 15.53 -0.74
CA TYR A 181 0.74 14.35 -1.54
C TYR A 181 1.32 13.26 -0.67
N TYR A 182 0.83 12.02 -0.86
CA TYR A 182 1.38 10.82 -0.26
C TYR A 182 2.10 10.03 -1.34
N LYS A 183 3.32 9.62 -1.03
CA LYS A 183 4.09 8.74 -1.93
C LYS A 183 3.67 7.31 -1.77
#